data_6eb66449eb1320259d18c986f9fa2d07
#
_entry.id   6eb66449eb1320259d18c986f9fa2d07
#
_cell.length_a   1.000
_cell.length_b   1.000
_cell.length_c   1.000
_cell.angle_alpha   90.00
_cell.angle_beta   90.00
_cell.angle_gamma   90.00
#
_symmetry.space_group_name_H-M   'P 1'
#
loop_
_entity.id
_entity.type
_entity.pdbx_description
1 polymer ?
#
loop_
_entity_poly.entity_id
_entity_poly.type
_entity_poly.pdbx_seq_one_letter_code
_entity_poly.pdbx_strand_id
1 'polypeptide(L)'
;MTPTSAEKNHYQTLEVPETATQSEIKRAYRRLAKQFHPDSQTAQANHEGITRVNAAYEILGDPQLRSEYDRQRKLQQAGFGTESEIYDRAERTVRTQEHYRQQRHAAKAADDAFQVWVRQVYNPIDRLIGKIMSPLKSEIRSLSADPFDDELMETFQTYLENCRESLEKARGRFQSAPNPANAASVAANLYYCLNQLEDGIEEMERYTYCYEESYLHTGQELFRISSQLRREAKSQLKNSL
;
A
#
# COMPACT_ATOMS: atom_id res chain seq x y z
N MET A 1 -49.64 -9.97 25.71
CA MET A 1 -49.21 -9.83 24.32
C MET A 1 -48.47 -8.50 24.21
N THR A 2 -47.16 -8.52 24.29
CA THR A 2 -46.31 -7.34 24.12
C THR A 2 -46.12 -7.10 22.63
N PRO A 3 -46.20 -5.85 22.10
CA PRO A 3 -46.03 -5.60 20.70
C PRO A 3 -44.56 -5.84 20.32
N THR A 4 -44.37 -6.67 19.32
CA THR A 4 -43.09 -6.98 18.64
C THR A 4 -42.39 -5.67 18.28
N SER A 5 -41.15 -5.52 18.74
CA SER A 5 -40.26 -4.40 18.41
C SER A 5 -40.14 -4.28 16.89
N ALA A 6 -40.79 -3.27 16.30
CA ALA A 6 -40.66 -2.96 14.90
C ALA A 6 -39.16 -2.69 14.59
N GLU A 7 -38.56 -3.51 13.74
CA GLU A 7 -37.16 -3.32 13.31
C GLU A 7 -37.01 -1.90 12.78
N LYS A 8 -36.13 -1.14 13.43
CA LYS A 8 -35.81 0.22 13.00
C LYS A 8 -35.27 0.19 11.55
N ASN A 9 -35.91 0.96 10.68
CA ASN A 9 -35.44 1.08 9.31
C ASN A 9 -34.06 1.77 9.24
N HIS A 10 -33.35 1.67 8.12
CA HIS A 10 -31.99 2.21 7.96
C HIS A 10 -31.90 3.73 8.19
N TYR A 11 -32.93 4.51 7.82
CA TYR A 11 -33.01 5.95 8.11
C TYR A 11 -33.11 6.23 9.60
N GLN A 12 -33.95 5.45 10.31
CA GLN A 12 -34.10 5.54 11.77
C GLN A 12 -32.82 5.09 12.50
N THR A 13 -32.10 4.11 11.94
CA THR A 13 -30.81 3.65 12.47
C THR A 13 -29.75 4.71 12.38
N LEU A 14 -29.69 5.47 11.29
CA LEU A 14 -28.77 6.59 11.12
C LEU A 14 -29.30 7.91 11.69
N GLU A 15 -30.51 7.93 12.27
CA GLU A 15 -31.15 9.13 12.83
C GLU A 15 -31.25 10.27 11.80
N VAL A 16 -31.63 9.95 10.57
CA VAL A 16 -31.82 10.91 9.49
C VAL A 16 -33.22 10.78 8.87
N PRO A 17 -33.79 11.85 8.32
CA PRO A 17 -35.06 11.76 7.57
C PRO A 17 -34.84 11.04 6.23
N GLU A 18 -35.91 10.47 5.67
CA GLU A 18 -35.87 9.80 4.36
C GLU A 18 -35.48 10.72 3.21
N THR A 19 -35.66 12.03 3.41
CA THR A 19 -35.27 13.08 2.45
C THR A 19 -33.82 13.53 2.59
N ALA A 20 -33.04 12.95 3.52
CA ALA A 20 -31.66 13.35 3.77
C ALA A 20 -30.79 13.21 2.51
N THR A 21 -29.91 14.18 2.31
CA THR A 21 -28.88 14.16 1.24
C THR A 21 -27.79 13.14 1.55
N GLN A 22 -27.02 12.73 0.57
CA GLN A 22 -25.88 11.82 0.76
C GLN A 22 -24.83 12.39 1.73
N SER A 23 -24.66 13.71 1.74
CA SER A 23 -23.75 14.38 2.67
C SER A 23 -24.24 14.32 4.12
N GLU A 24 -25.54 14.44 4.33
CA GLU A 24 -26.15 14.29 5.67
C GLU A 24 -26.07 12.86 6.17
N ILE A 25 -26.35 11.86 5.34
CA ILE A 25 -26.20 10.44 5.65
C ILE A 25 -24.75 10.14 6.07
N LYS A 26 -23.75 10.61 5.29
CA LYS A 26 -22.33 10.44 5.60
C LYS A 26 -21.92 11.11 6.91
N ARG A 27 -22.48 12.30 7.19
CA ARG A 27 -22.24 13.02 8.45
C ARG A 27 -22.83 12.28 9.66
N ALA A 28 -24.07 11.81 9.53
CA ALA A 28 -24.76 11.03 10.56
C ALA A 28 -24.02 9.73 10.87
N TYR A 29 -23.59 8.99 9.83
CA TYR A 29 -22.77 7.79 10.00
C TYR A 29 -21.49 8.07 10.80
N ARG A 30 -20.70 9.10 10.42
CA ARG A 30 -19.45 9.43 11.14
C ARG A 30 -19.70 9.78 12.62
N ARG A 31 -20.80 10.48 12.92
CA ARG A 31 -21.19 10.82 14.28
C ARG A 31 -21.48 9.56 15.09
N LEU A 32 -22.35 8.68 14.56
CA LEU A 32 -22.78 7.45 15.23
C LEU A 32 -21.66 6.41 15.33
N ALA A 33 -20.83 6.28 14.29
CA ALA A 33 -19.68 5.40 14.30
C ALA A 33 -18.67 5.80 15.39
N LYS A 34 -18.44 7.09 15.59
CA LYS A 34 -17.61 7.59 16.70
C LYS A 34 -18.25 7.33 18.07
N GLN A 35 -19.56 7.46 18.18
CA GLN A 35 -20.31 7.27 19.43
C GLN A 35 -20.35 5.78 19.87
N PHE A 36 -20.51 4.85 18.90
CA PHE A 36 -20.59 3.40 19.17
C PHE A 36 -19.27 2.66 19.01
N HIS A 37 -18.15 3.38 18.76
CA HIS A 37 -16.85 2.74 18.61
C HIS A 37 -16.45 2.02 19.91
N PRO A 38 -15.97 0.76 19.85
CA PRO A 38 -15.64 -0.03 21.04
C PRO A 38 -14.52 0.59 21.90
N ASP A 39 -13.70 1.45 21.32
CA ASP A 39 -12.61 2.17 21.98
C ASP A 39 -13.05 3.55 22.53
N SER A 40 -14.33 3.92 22.37
CA SER A 40 -14.85 5.15 22.94
C SER A 40 -15.17 4.95 24.42
N GLN A 41 -14.64 5.83 25.29
CA GLN A 41 -14.89 5.82 26.74
C GLN A 41 -16.36 6.18 27.14
N THR A 42 -17.30 6.10 26.21
CA THR A 42 -18.70 6.41 26.44
C THR A 42 -19.45 5.15 26.84
N ALA A 43 -20.36 5.29 27.81
CA ALA A 43 -21.23 4.20 28.29
C ALA A 43 -22.14 3.57 27.20
N GLN A 44 -22.11 4.09 25.98
CA GLN A 44 -22.88 3.65 24.81
C GLN A 44 -22.05 2.84 23.81
N ALA A 45 -20.77 2.56 24.11
CA ALA A 45 -19.95 1.67 23.28
C ALA A 45 -20.60 0.29 23.22
N ASN A 46 -21.21 -0.05 22.07
CA ASN A 46 -21.95 -1.28 21.88
C ASN A 46 -21.66 -1.89 20.52
N HIS A 47 -21.10 -3.10 20.53
CA HIS A 47 -20.77 -3.84 19.31
C HIS A 47 -21.99 -4.05 18.40
N GLU A 48 -23.17 -4.25 18.98
CA GLU A 48 -24.42 -4.39 18.23
C GLU A 48 -24.88 -3.07 17.61
N GLY A 49 -24.67 -1.95 18.30
CA GLY A 49 -24.96 -0.61 17.79
C GLY A 49 -24.12 -0.24 16.58
N ILE A 50 -22.81 -0.45 16.63
CA ILE A 50 -21.91 -0.16 15.49
C ILE A 50 -22.21 -1.05 14.28
N THR A 51 -22.54 -2.33 14.50
CA THR A 51 -22.91 -3.26 13.42
C THR A 51 -24.17 -2.79 12.70
N ARG A 52 -25.20 -2.34 13.42
CA ARG A 52 -26.44 -1.79 12.83
C ARG A 52 -26.18 -0.49 12.07
N VAL A 53 -25.38 0.41 12.61
CA VAL A 53 -24.99 1.68 11.96
C VAL A 53 -24.22 1.43 10.67
N ASN A 54 -23.28 0.48 10.67
CA ASN A 54 -22.52 0.10 9.48
C ASN A 54 -23.42 -0.48 8.38
N ALA A 55 -24.33 -1.42 8.75
CA ALA A 55 -25.29 -2.00 7.81
C ALA A 55 -26.24 -0.95 7.20
N ALA A 56 -26.70 0.01 7.99
CA ALA A 56 -27.54 1.09 7.51
C ALA A 56 -26.79 2.04 6.56
N TYR A 57 -25.53 2.34 6.84
CA TYR A 57 -24.70 3.18 5.97
C TYR A 57 -24.31 2.47 4.67
N GLU A 58 -24.10 1.17 4.69
CA GLU A 58 -23.84 0.35 3.50
C GLU A 58 -24.95 0.50 2.46
N ILE A 59 -26.20 0.50 2.91
CA ILE A 59 -27.36 0.64 2.02
C ILE A 59 -27.60 2.11 1.63
N LEU A 60 -27.59 3.04 2.58
CA LEU A 60 -27.97 4.43 2.34
C LEU A 60 -26.82 5.30 1.82
N GLY A 61 -25.57 4.87 2.02
CA GLY A 61 -24.37 5.57 1.59
C GLY A 61 -24.12 5.47 0.08
N ASP A 62 -24.62 4.43 -0.58
CA ASP A 62 -24.59 4.25 -2.01
C ASP A 62 -25.89 4.73 -2.66
N PRO A 63 -25.87 5.66 -3.64
CA PRO A 63 -27.08 6.18 -4.29
C PRO A 63 -27.93 5.11 -5.00
N GLN A 64 -27.29 4.06 -5.54
CA GLN A 64 -27.99 2.99 -6.26
C GLN A 64 -28.69 2.05 -5.27
N LEU A 65 -27.98 1.62 -4.23
CA LEU A 65 -28.54 0.77 -3.17
C LEU A 65 -29.65 1.48 -2.40
N ARG A 66 -29.50 2.78 -2.15
CA ARG A 66 -30.52 3.62 -1.55
C ARG A 66 -31.79 3.68 -2.40
N SER A 67 -31.64 3.93 -3.71
CA SER A 67 -32.79 4.00 -4.64
C SER A 67 -33.54 2.67 -4.68
N GLU A 68 -32.84 1.54 -4.64
CA GLU A 68 -33.44 0.22 -4.60
C GLU A 68 -34.16 -0.04 -3.26
N TYR A 69 -33.55 0.33 -2.14
CA TYR A 69 -34.14 0.25 -0.81
C TYR A 69 -35.42 1.09 -0.69
N ASP A 70 -35.40 2.33 -1.20
CA ASP A 70 -36.58 3.23 -1.18
C ASP A 70 -37.71 2.70 -2.05
N ARG A 71 -37.39 2.11 -3.22
CA ARG A 71 -38.37 1.46 -4.10
C ARG A 71 -39.01 0.26 -3.39
N GLN A 72 -38.25 -0.54 -2.71
CA GLN A 72 -38.72 -1.72 -2.00
C GLN A 72 -39.62 -1.36 -0.82
N ARG A 73 -39.27 -0.31 -0.06
CA ARG A 73 -40.11 0.20 1.03
C ARG A 73 -41.46 0.70 0.51
N LYS A 74 -41.48 1.42 -0.60
CA LYS A 74 -42.74 1.87 -1.23
C LYS A 74 -43.63 0.70 -1.63
N LEU A 75 -43.07 -0.39 -2.15
CA LEU A 75 -43.80 -1.61 -2.51
C LEU A 75 -44.34 -2.32 -1.27
N GLN A 76 -43.58 -2.38 -0.17
CA GLN A 76 -44.05 -2.95 1.11
C GLN A 76 -45.19 -2.16 1.72
N GLN A 77 -45.13 -0.83 1.69
CA GLN A 77 -46.20 0.06 2.16
C GLN A 77 -47.49 -0.04 1.32
N ALA A 78 -47.34 -0.43 0.03
CA ALA A 78 -48.45 -0.63 -0.89
C ALA A 78 -49.09 -2.04 -0.79
N GLY A 79 -48.63 -2.92 0.11
CA GLY A 79 -49.25 -4.22 0.35
C GLY A 79 -48.93 -5.31 -0.68
N PHE A 80 -47.92 -5.09 -1.57
CA PHE A 80 -47.48 -6.06 -2.56
C PHE A 80 -46.15 -6.70 -2.16
N GLY A 81 -46.18 -7.83 -1.46
CA GLY A 81 -44.98 -8.61 -1.20
C GLY A 81 -45.34 -10.12 -1.04
N THR A 82 -44.90 -10.95 -1.99
CA THR A 82 -45.02 -12.41 -1.86
C THR A 82 -43.87 -12.98 -1.04
N GLU A 83 -44.09 -14.10 -0.32
CA GLU A 83 -43.07 -14.79 0.48
C GLU A 83 -41.77 -15.10 -0.33
N SER A 84 -41.89 -15.35 -1.64
CA SER A 84 -40.77 -15.61 -2.54
C SER A 84 -39.80 -14.41 -2.64
N GLU A 85 -40.32 -13.17 -2.64
CA GLU A 85 -39.48 -11.96 -2.75
C GLU A 85 -38.71 -11.68 -1.45
N ILE A 86 -39.22 -12.13 -0.30
CA ILE A 86 -38.55 -12.00 1.00
C ILE A 86 -37.36 -12.96 1.07
N TYR A 87 -37.48 -14.19 0.54
CA TYR A 87 -36.40 -15.18 0.49
C TYR A 87 -35.28 -14.72 -0.47
N ASP A 88 -35.62 -14.27 -1.67
CA ASP A 88 -34.67 -13.74 -2.66
C ASP A 88 -33.90 -12.51 -2.13
N ARG A 89 -34.53 -11.72 -1.30
CA ARG A 89 -33.92 -10.54 -0.67
C ARG A 89 -32.91 -10.92 0.41
N ALA A 90 -33.27 -11.86 1.29
CA ALA A 90 -32.38 -12.36 2.34
C ALA A 90 -31.11 -12.97 1.70
N GLU A 91 -31.26 -13.73 0.63
CA GLU A 91 -30.15 -14.34 -0.08
C GLU A 91 -29.24 -13.31 -0.77
N ARG A 92 -29.80 -12.27 -1.39
CA ARG A 92 -29.01 -11.16 -1.97
C ARG A 92 -28.24 -10.37 -0.92
N THR A 93 -28.88 -10.11 0.23
CA THR A 93 -28.22 -9.39 1.34
C THR A 93 -27.05 -10.21 1.90
N VAL A 94 -27.23 -11.51 2.08
CA VAL A 94 -26.16 -12.43 2.53
C VAL A 94 -25.02 -12.45 1.51
N ARG A 95 -25.30 -12.59 0.21
CA ARG A 95 -24.27 -12.58 -0.86
C ARG A 95 -23.51 -11.26 -0.90
N THR A 96 -24.21 -10.13 -0.75
CA THR A 96 -23.58 -8.80 -0.73
C THR A 96 -22.68 -8.64 0.50
N GLN A 97 -23.13 -9.09 1.69
CA GLN A 97 -22.31 -9.06 2.90
C GLN A 97 -21.09 -9.97 2.81
N GLU A 98 -21.24 -11.17 2.25
CA GLU A 98 -20.12 -12.10 2.04
C GLU A 98 -19.11 -11.52 1.06
N HIS A 99 -19.57 -10.94 -0.06
CA HIS A 99 -18.71 -10.30 -1.04
C HIS A 99 -17.93 -9.12 -0.43
N TYR A 100 -18.58 -8.28 0.36
CA TYR A 100 -17.94 -7.14 1.05
C TYR A 100 -16.94 -7.61 2.11
N ARG A 101 -17.31 -8.67 2.86
CA ARG A 101 -16.40 -9.30 3.81
C ARG A 101 -15.17 -9.89 3.13
N GLN A 102 -15.35 -10.58 2.00
CA GLN A 102 -14.24 -11.11 1.20
C GLN A 102 -13.34 -10.01 0.66
N GLN A 103 -13.90 -8.90 0.14
CA GLN A 103 -13.12 -7.74 -0.31
C GLN A 103 -12.30 -7.13 0.82
N ARG A 104 -12.88 -6.94 2.00
CA ARG A 104 -12.15 -6.42 3.17
C ARG A 104 -11.03 -7.36 3.63
N HIS A 105 -11.28 -8.67 3.62
CA HIS A 105 -10.26 -9.66 3.95
C HIS A 105 -9.14 -9.68 2.91
N ALA A 106 -9.47 -9.59 1.63
CA ALA A 106 -8.49 -9.51 0.54
C ALA A 106 -7.66 -8.22 0.62
N ALA A 107 -8.28 -7.07 0.88
CA ALA A 107 -7.59 -5.80 1.06
C ALA A 107 -6.62 -5.85 2.25
N LYS A 108 -7.09 -6.34 3.40
CA LYS A 108 -6.23 -6.50 4.59
C LYS A 108 -5.08 -7.47 4.34
N ALA A 109 -5.32 -8.59 3.67
CA ALA A 109 -4.28 -9.55 3.30
C ALA A 109 -3.24 -8.94 2.36
N ALA A 110 -3.66 -8.07 1.42
CA ALA A 110 -2.76 -7.34 0.53
C ALA A 110 -1.90 -6.32 1.30
N ASP A 111 -2.47 -5.61 2.27
CA ASP A 111 -1.75 -4.67 3.12
C ASP A 111 -0.73 -5.40 4.03
N ASP A 112 -1.14 -6.52 4.63
CA ASP A 112 -0.26 -7.35 5.45
C ASP A 112 0.91 -7.90 4.61
N ALA A 113 0.63 -8.39 3.39
CA ALA A 113 1.65 -8.87 2.45
C ALA A 113 2.63 -7.75 2.05
N PHE A 114 2.12 -6.53 1.81
CA PHE A 114 2.94 -5.37 1.53
C PHE A 114 3.88 -5.02 2.69
N GLN A 115 3.37 -5.00 3.93
CA GLN A 115 4.19 -4.73 5.11
C GLN A 115 5.29 -5.77 5.33
N VAL A 116 4.99 -7.05 5.06
CA VAL A 116 5.97 -8.13 5.10
C VAL A 116 7.03 -7.92 4.03
N TRP A 117 6.63 -7.60 2.78
CA TRP A 117 7.53 -7.34 1.67
C TRP A 117 8.46 -6.14 1.96
N VAL A 118 7.92 -5.05 2.52
CA VAL A 118 8.72 -3.89 2.93
C VAL A 118 9.81 -4.28 3.93
N ARG A 119 9.47 -5.09 4.92
CA ARG A 119 10.44 -5.51 5.95
C ARG A 119 11.47 -6.51 5.44
N GLN A 120 11.06 -7.47 4.61
CA GLN A 120 11.90 -8.58 4.19
C GLN A 120 12.67 -8.32 2.89
N VAL A 121 12.13 -7.48 2.01
CA VAL A 121 12.70 -7.19 0.67
C VAL A 121 13.20 -5.75 0.61
N TYR A 122 12.30 -4.76 0.70
CA TYR A 122 12.66 -3.36 0.48
C TYR A 122 13.74 -2.86 1.44
N ASN A 123 13.52 -2.97 2.76
CA ASN A 123 14.43 -2.41 3.76
C ASN A 123 15.85 -3.02 3.71
N PRO A 124 16.03 -4.34 3.55
CA PRO A 124 17.35 -4.92 3.36
C PRO A 124 18.04 -4.42 2.10
N ILE A 125 17.32 -4.32 0.97
CA ILE A 125 17.86 -3.81 -0.30
C ILE A 125 18.26 -2.33 -0.15
N ASP A 126 17.42 -1.48 0.44
CA ASP A 126 17.73 -0.06 0.65
C ASP A 126 19.01 0.13 1.48
N ARG A 127 19.24 -0.73 2.49
CA ARG A 127 20.49 -0.71 3.27
C ARG A 127 21.71 -1.13 2.44
N LEU A 128 21.56 -2.17 1.60
CA LEU A 128 22.64 -2.64 0.73
C LEU A 128 22.99 -1.57 -0.32
N ILE A 129 22.00 -0.96 -0.95
CA ILE A 129 22.21 0.19 -1.85
C ILE A 129 22.94 1.34 -1.11
N GLY A 130 22.54 1.60 0.15
CA GLY A 130 23.23 2.61 0.97
C GLY A 130 24.70 2.30 1.20
N LYS A 131 25.09 1.03 1.43
CA LYS A 131 26.47 0.61 1.58
C LYS A 131 27.28 0.79 0.29
N ILE A 132 26.67 0.55 -0.86
CA ILE A 132 27.30 0.77 -2.18
C ILE A 132 27.54 2.26 -2.42
N MET A 133 26.53 3.10 -2.18
CA MET A 133 26.54 4.50 -2.61
C MET A 133 27.29 5.42 -1.66
N SER A 134 27.25 5.15 -0.33
CA SER A 134 27.79 6.10 0.67
C SER A 134 29.28 6.34 0.53
N PRO A 135 30.15 5.34 0.28
CA PRO A 135 31.60 5.56 0.20
C PRO A 135 32.05 6.19 -1.12
N LEU A 136 31.29 6.05 -2.21
CA LEU A 136 31.70 6.38 -3.58
C LEU A 136 32.44 7.74 -3.68
N LYS A 137 31.86 8.78 -3.07
CA LYS A 137 32.45 10.14 -3.16
C LYS A 137 33.82 10.23 -2.49
N SER A 138 34.03 9.51 -1.38
CA SER A 138 35.33 9.48 -0.69
C SER A 138 36.33 8.64 -1.46
N GLU A 139 35.91 7.48 -1.99
CA GLU A 139 36.77 6.60 -2.79
C GLU A 139 37.30 7.32 -4.04
N ILE A 140 36.39 7.95 -4.81
CA ILE A 140 36.78 8.73 -5.99
C ILE A 140 37.69 9.91 -5.62
N ARG A 141 37.44 10.59 -4.49
CA ARG A 141 38.32 11.68 -4.04
C ARG A 141 39.72 11.16 -3.72
N SER A 142 39.83 10.03 -3.03
CA SER A 142 41.10 9.42 -2.68
C SER A 142 41.89 9.03 -3.95
N LEU A 143 41.21 8.34 -4.88
CA LEU A 143 41.78 7.92 -6.17
C LEU A 143 42.25 9.12 -7.03
N SER A 144 41.49 10.24 -7.01
CA SER A 144 41.81 11.46 -7.75
C SER A 144 43.04 12.20 -7.21
N ALA A 145 43.57 11.83 -6.06
CA ALA A 145 44.81 12.42 -5.53
C ALA A 145 46.04 11.96 -6.35
N ASP A 146 46.11 10.66 -6.69
CA ASP A 146 47.06 10.09 -7.64
C ASP A 146 46.43 8.81 -8.28
N PRO A 147 45.88 8.93 -9.48
CA PRO A 147 45.25 7.78 -10.16
C PRO A 147 46.22 6.66 -10.56
N PHE A 148 47.52 6.92 -10.51
CA PHE A 148 48.56 5.94 -10.86
C PHE A 148 49.24 5.33 -9.63
N ASP A 149 48.80 5.68 -8.44
CA ASP A 149 49.25 5.07 -7.20
C ASP A 149 48.60 3.68 -7.05
N ASP A 150 49.41 2.62 -6.95
CA ASP A 150 48.95 1.24 -6.91
C ASP A 150 48.12 0.96 -5.64
N GLU A 151 48.43 1.57 -4.47
CA GLU A 151 47.71 1.36 -3.21
C GLU A 151 46.32 2.01 -3.25
N LEU A 152 46.24 3.20 -3.83
CA LEU A 152 44.93 3.88 -4.00
C LEU A 152 44.06 3.15 -5.02
N MET A 153 44.63 2.61 -6.08
CA MET A 153 43.91 1.80 -7.07
C MET A 153 43.43 0.48 -6.48
N GLU A 154 44.26 -0.24 -5.71
CA GLU A 154 43.86 -1.47 -5.02
C GLU A 154 42.73 -1.23 -4.00
N THR A 155 42.79 -0.10 -3.28
CA THR A 155 41.73 0.32 -2.37
C THR A 155 40.41 0.53 -3.11
N PHE A 156 40.44 1.21 -4.24
CA PHE A 156 39.28 1.44 -5.08
C PHE A 156 38.72 0.15 -5.69
N GLN A 157 39.57 -0.75 -6.15
CA GLN A 157 39.17 -2.08 -6.63
C GLN A 157 38.49 -2.90 -5.52
N THR A 158 39.04 -2.89 -4.30
CA THR A 158 38.44 -3.54 -3.13
C THR A 158 37.04 -2.95 -2.82
N TYR A 159 36.89 -1.64 -2.94
CA TYR A 159 35.56 -1.01 -2.80
C TYR A 159 34.58 -1.54 -3.86
N LEU A 160 34.99 -1.64 -5.15
CA LEU A 160 34.14 -2.14 -6.22
C LEU A 160 33.73 -3.61 -6.01
N GLU A 161 34.65 -4.46 -5.56
CA GLU A 161 34.37 -5.85 -5.18
C GLU A 161 33.30 -5.92 -4.07
N ASN A 162 33.42 -5.11 -3.01
CA ASN A 162 32.43 -4.99 -1.95
C ASN A 162 31.07 -4.49 -2.45
N CYS A 163 31.09 -3.59 -3.45
CA CYS A 163 29.86 -3.13 -4.12
C CYS A 163 29.18 -4.29 -4.87
N ARG A 164 29.95 -5.09 -5.62
CA ARG A 164 29.44 -6.25 -6.37
C ARG A 164 28.81 -7.29 -5.44
N GLU A 165 29.48 -7.64 -4.35
CA GLU A 165 28.91 -8.54 -3.34
C GLU A 165 27.60 -8.01 -2.73
N SER A 166 27.58 -6.72 -2.43
CA SER A 166 26.38 -6.08 -1.88
C SER A 166 25.24 -6.05 -2.88
N LEU A 167 25.54 -5.83 -4.15
CA LEU A 167 24.59 -5.85 -5.26
C LEU A 167 24.00 -7.25 -5.47
N GLU A 168 24.83 -8.30 -5.48
CA GLU A 168 24.36 -9.69 -5.59
C GLU A 168 23.43 -10.06 -4.43
N LYS A 169 23.78 -9.70 -3.19
CA LYS A 169 22.93 -9.88 -2.02
C LYS A 169 21.59 -9.14 -2.18
N ALA A 170 21.60 -7.92 -2.73
CA ALA A 170 20.39 -7.14 -2.99
C ALA A 170 19.50 -7.79 -4.07
N ARG A 171 20.09 -8.29 -5.16
CA ARG A 171 19.38 -9.02 -6.22
C ARG A 171 18.76 -10.33 -5.71
N GLY A 172 19.51 -11.09 -4.94
CA GLY A 172 19.01 -12.31 -4.30
C GLY A 172 17.81 -12.02 -3.38
N ARG A 173 17.85 -10.93 -2.64
CA ARG A 173 16.69 -10.48 -1.84
C ARG A 173 15.51 -10.05 -2.68
N PHE A 174 15.75 -9.32 -3.77
CA PHE A 174 14.69 -8.90 -4.68
C PHE A 174 13.95 -10.09 -5.31
N GLN A 175 14.68 -11.14 -5.65
CA GLN A 175 14.13 -12.36 -6.25
C GLN A 175 13.52 -13.33 -5.23
N SER A 176 13.77 -13.15 -3.94
CA SER A 176 13.38 -14.10 -2.89
C SER A 176 11.87 -14.15 -2.62
N ALA A 177 11.10 -13.16 -3.04
CA ALA A 177 9.66 -13.09 -2.83
C ALA A 177 8.96 -12.36 -3.98
N PRO A 178 7.71 -12.74 -4.31
CA PRO A 178 6.92 -12.04 -5.31
C PRO A 178 6.59 -10.62 -4.83
N ASN A 179 6.56 -9.69 -5.78
CA ASN A 179 6.18 -8.31 -5.50
C ASN A 179 4.65 -8.20 -5.36
N PRO A 180 4.12 -7.71 -4.24
CA PRO A 180 2.69 -7.46 -4.10
C PRO A 180 2.23 -6.39 -5.10
N ALA A 181 0.96 -6.45 -5.53
CA ALA A 181 0.42 -5.52 -6.53
C ALA A 181 0.57 -4.06 -6.12
N ASN A 182 0.38 -3.74 -4.82
CA ASN A 182 0.55 -2.40 -4.27
C ASN A 182 2.03 -1.97 -4.10
N ALA A 183 3.00 -2.87 -4.31
CA ALA A 183 4.42 -2.57 -4.34
C ALA A 183 5.00 -2.42 -5.76
N ALA A 184 4.20 -2.60 -6.81
CA ALA A 184 4.69 -2.72 -8.20
C ALA A 184 5.57 -1.54 -8.63
N SER A 185 5.16 -0.30 -8.35
CA SER A 185 5.94 0.90 -8.71
C SER A 185 7.24 1.03 -7.91
N VAL A 186 7.20 0.69 -6.61
CA VAL A 186 8.40 0.67 -5.74
C VAL A 186 9.38 -0.39 -6.23
N ALA A 187 8.87 -1.59 -6.55
CA ALA A 187 9.65 -2.70 -7.06
C ALA A 187 10.29 -2.38 -8.42
N ALA A 188 9.57 -1.72 -9.33
CA ALA A 188 10.10 -1.28 -10.62
C ALA A 188 11.28 -0.31 -10.44
N ASN A 189 11.14 0.70 -9.58
CA ASN A 189 12.23 1.64 -9.31
C ASN A 189 13.44 0.97 -8.63
N LEU A 190 13.21 -0.01 -7.73
CA LEU A 190 14.29 -0.80 -7.17
C LEU A 190 15.01 -1.63 -8.23
N TYR A 191 14.26 -2.29 -9.12
CA TYR A 191 14.82 -3.08 -10.22
C TYR A 191 15.74 -2.23 -11.10
N TYR A 192 15.25 -1.08 -11.57
CA TYR A 192 16.06 -0.18 -12.39
C TYR A 192 17.23 0.41 -11.59
N CYS A 193 17.05 0.71 -10.32
CA CYS A 193 18.14 1.18 -9.46
C CYS A 193 19.27 0.15 -9.36
N LEU A 194 18.96 -1.13 -9.15
CA LEU A 194 19.96 -2.20 -9.08
C LEU A 194 20.68 -2.43 -10.43
N ASN A 195 19.96 -2.31 -11.56
CA ASN A 195 20.56 -2.43 -12.87
C ASN A 195 21.54 -1.28 -13.14
N GLN A 196 21.14 -0.04 -12.84
CA GLN A 196 22.03 1.12 -13.02
C GLN A 196 23.26 1.06 -12.10
N LEU A 197 23.13 0.47 -10.88
CA LEU A 197 24.29 0.23 -10.02
C LEU A 197 25.24 -0.80 -10.61
N GLU A 198 24.71 -1.88 -11.21
CA GLU A 198 25.52 -2.90 -11.88
C GLU A 198 26.32 -2.30 -13.01
N ASP A 199 25.62 -1.61 -13.94
CA ASP A 199 26.25 -0.95 -15.07
C ASP A 199 27.31 0.07 -14.59
N GLY A 200 27.02 0.81 -13.53
CA GLY A 200 27.94 1.79 -12.97
C GLY A 200 29.19 1.16 -12.31
N ILE A 201 29.04 0.02 -11.63
CA ILE A 201 30.16 -0.74 -11.07
C ILE A 201 31.03 -1.27 -12.22
N GLU A 202 30.42 -1.84 -13.27
CA GLU A 202 31.15 -2.35 -14.43
C GLU A 202 31.96 -1.27 -15.15
N GLU A 203 31.39 -0.07 -15.33
CA GLU A 203 32.12 1.04 -15.94
C GLU A 203 33.32 1.49 -15.07
N MET A 204 33.14 1.56 -13.75
CA MET A 204 34.24 1.88 -12.83
C MET A 204 35.30 0.78 -12.78
N GLU A 205 34.93 -0.49 -12.87
CA GLU A 205 35.88 -1.60 -13.00
C GLU A 205 36.70 -1.47 -14.30
N ARG A 206 36.07 -1.13 -15.43
CA ARG A 206 36.81 -0.88 -16.68
C ARG A 206 37.84 0.23 -16.53
N TYR A 207 37.49 1.32 -15.82
CA TYR A 207 38.42 2.38 -15.51
C TYR A 207 39.68 1.86 -14.81
N THR A 208 39.58 0.91 -13.89
CA THR A 208 40.74 0.39 -13.15
C THR A 208 41.76 -0.38 -14.05
N TYR A 209 41.34 -0.79 -15.24
CA TYR A 209 42.21 -1.49 -16.19
C TYR A 209 42.76 -0.58 -17.31
N CYS A 210 42.00 0.43 -17.74
CA CYS A 210 42.39 1.24 -18.90
C CYS A 210 42.74 2.69 -18.53
N TYR A 211 42.43 3.15 -17.32
CA TYR A 211 42.65 4.51 -16.83
C TYR A 211 41.97 5.61 -17.67
N GLU A 212 40.94 5.25 -18.47
CA GLU A 212 40.17 6.21 -19.25
C GLU A 212 39.10 6.88 -18.37
N GLU A 213 39.23 8.18 -18.12
CA GLU A 213 38.32 8.97 -17.26
C GLU A 213 36.86 8.91 -17.70
N SER A 214 36.60 8.67 -18.99
CA SER A 214 35.25 8.52 -19.52
C SER A 214 34.46 7.41 -18.84
N TYR A 215 35.09 6.29 -18.51
CA TYR A 215 34.46 5.18 -17.79
C TYR A 215 34.13 5.56 -16.33
N LEU A 216 35.07 6.23 -15.67
CA LEU A 216 34.83 6.71 -14.29
C LEU A 216 33.65 7.70 -14.23
N HIS A 217 33.62 8.64 -15.21
CA HIS A 217 32.55 9.62 -15.32
C HIS A 217 31.20 8.95 -15.61
N THR A 218 31.15 8.01 -16.55
CA THR A 218 29.93 7.24 -16.87
C THR A 218 29.43 6.48 -15.65
N GLY A 219 30.33 5.80 -14.94
CA GLY A 219 29.98 5.11 -13.69
C GLY A 219 29.36 6.04 -12.64
N GLN A 220 29.95 7.25 -12.43
CA GLN A 220 29.39 8.25 -11.51
C GLN A 220 27.99 8.69 -11.92
N GLU A 221 27.73 8.91 -13.22
CA GLU A 221 26.40 9.28 -13.70
C GLU A 221 25.37 8.16 -13.46
N LEU A 222 25.74 6.90 -13.68
CA LEU A 222 24.88 5.75 -13.43
C LEU A 222 24.54 5.63 -11.93
N PHE A 223 25.50 5.86 -11.04
CA PHE A 223 25.23 5.96 -9.60
C PHE A 223 24.33 7.14 -9.23
N ARG A 224 24.44 8.28 -9.93
CA ARG A 224 23.56 9.43 -9.75
C ARG A 224 22.12 9.09 -10.14
N ILE A 225 21.92 8.41 -11.27
CA ILE A 225 20.62 7.93 -11.74
C ILE A 225 20.04 6.93 -10.73
N SER A 226 20.85 5.98 -10.27
CA SER A 226 20.45 5.02 -9.22
C SER A 226 19.99 5.73 -7.94
N SER A 227 20.70 6.79 -7.53
CA SER A 227 20.31 7.60 -6.36
C SER A 227 18.96 8.27 -6.54
N GLN A 228 18.64 8.70 -7.75
CA GLN A 228 17.32 9.26 -8.06
C GLN A 228 16.23 8.18 -7.99
N LEU A 229 16.43 7.04 -8.63
CA LEU A 229 15.48 5.91 -8.62
C LEU A 229 15.23 5.40 -7.19
N ARG A 230 16.27 5.33 -6.36
CA ARG A 230 16.16 5.01 -4.94
C ARG A 230 15.28 6.01 -4.19
N ARG A 231 15.43 7.31 -4.45
CA ARG A 231 14.62 8.37 -3.82
C ARG A 231 13.16 8.28 -4.26
N GLU A 232 12.91 7.99 -5.53
CA GLU A 232 11.57 7.79 -6.08
C GLU A 232 10.89 6.56 -5.45
N ALA A 233 11.60 5.43 -5.37
CA ALA A 233 11.11 4.24 -4.66
C ALA A 233 10.71 4.55 -3.21
N LYS A 234 11.56 5.30 -2.48
CA LYS A 234 11.29 5.72 -1.11
C LYS A 234 10.09 6.67 -0.98
N SER A 235 9.92 7.57 -1.95
CA SER A 235 8.78 8.48 -1.99
C SER A 235 7.47 7.73 -2.25
N GLN A 236 7.47 6.81 -3.22
CA GLN A 236 6.31 5.98 -3.53
C GLN A 236 5.93 5.07 -2.37
N LEU A 237 6.93 4.49 -1.68
CA LEU A 237 6.68 3.69 -0.48
C LEU A 237 5.96 4.48 0.61
N LYS A 238 6.34 5.75 0.84
CA LYS A 238 5.67 6.61 1.82
C LYS A 238 4.22 6.94 1.45
N ASN A 239 3.91 7.00 0.17
CA ASN A 239 2.55 7.28 -0.32
C ASN A 239 1.65 6.04 -0.27
N SER A 240 2.25 4.84 -0.15
CA SER A 240 1.54 3.55 -0.09
C SER A 240 1.34 3.02 1.33
N LEU A 241 1.96 3.65 2.33
CA LEU A 241 1.82 3.37 3.78
C LEU A 241 0.75 4.26 4.41
#